data_cda40c67e7f41cd43bf57fc5db9b569a
#
_entry.id   cda40c67e7f41cd43bf57fc5db9b569a
#
_cell.length_a   1.000
_cell.length_b   1.000
_cell.length_c   1.000
_cell.angle_alpha   90.00
_cell.angle_beta   90.00
_cell.angle_gamma   90.00
#
_symmetry.space_group_name_H-M   'P 1'
#
loop_
_entity.id
_entity.type
_entity.pdbx_description
1 polymer ?
#
loop_
_entity_poly.entity_id
_entity_poly.type
_entity_poly.pdbx_seq_one_letter_code
_entity_poly.pdbx_strand_id
1 'polypeptide(L)'
;MPKNYASPDLDKRVLGEVVDLFTNMDMGNTKENKDLLGKTYQYCIKEFAAYEGVKGGEFYMPESIVKTIVAILKPYDNCRVYNPCCGLGGMFVQSADFIEAHRGNRVSISVYSQKSNVDTWKMAKMNMAI
;
A
#
# COMPACT_ATOMS: atom_id res chain seq x y z
N MET A 1 3.45 -12.77 -0.27
CA MET A 1 2.18 -12.65 -0.97
C MET A 1 1.19 -13.66 -0.42
N PRO A 2 -0.07 -13.31 -0.16
CA PRO A 2 -1.12 -14.28 0.11
C PRO A 2 -1.27 -15.20 -1.11
N LYS A 3 -1.40 -16.52 -0.88
CA LYS A 3 -1.53 -17.50 -1.97
C LYS A 3 -2.91 -18.16 -1.94
N ASN A 4 -3.95 -17.35 -2.08
CA ASN A 4 -5.34 -17.81 -2.00
C ASN A 4 -5.97 -18.11 -3.37
N TYR A 5 -5.14 -18.28 -4.42
CA TYR A 5 -5.60 -18.54 -5.79
C TYR A 5 -6.33 -19.87 -5.96
N ALA A 6 -6.20 -20.78 -5.00
CA ALA A 6 -6.88 -22.07 -4.99
C ALA A 6 -8.19 -22.07 -4.19
N SER A 7 -8.61 -20.92 -3.64
CA SER A 7 -9.87 -20.83 -2.90
C SER A 7 -11.04 -21.23 -3.79
N PRO A 8 -11.99 -22.05 -3.30
CA PRO A 8 -13.20 -22.41 -4.03
C PRO A 8 -14.12 -21.20 -4.24
N ASP A 9 -13.99 -20.15 -3.43
CA ASP A 9 -14.79 -18.93 -3.51
C ASP A 9 -14.32 -17.97 -4.61
N LEU A 10 -13.15 -18.25 -5.22
CA LEU A 10 -12.57 -17.43 -6.26
C LEU A 10 -13.01 -17.89 -7.64
N ASP A 11 -13.70 -17.04 -8.39
CA ASP A 11 -14.02 -17.31 -9.80
C ASP A 11 -12.73 -17.28 -10.64
N LYS A 12 -12.31 -18.47 -11.07
CA LYS A 12 -11.06 -18.66 -11.84
C LYS A 12 -11.11 -18.00 -13.20
N ARG A 13 -12.29 -17.81 -13.80
CA ARG A 13 -12.44 -17.13 -15.07
C ARG A 13 -12.15 -15.63 -14.90
N VAL A 14 -12.77 -15.00 -13.91
CA VAL A 14 -12.53 -13.57 -13.59
C VAL A 14 -11.06 -13.35 -13.22
N LEU A 15 -10.47 -14.26 -12.45
CA LEU A 15 -9.03 -14.21 -12.16
C LEU A 15 -8.18 -14.27 -13.43
N GLY A 16 -8.52 -15.14 -14.36
CA GLY A 16 -7.84 -15.25 -15.67
C GLY A 16 -7.94 -13.93 -16.45
N GLU A 17 -9.14 -13.36 -16.57
CA GLU A 17 -9.38 -12.09 -17.25
C GLU A 17 -8.56 -10.93 -16.63
N VAL A 18 -8.46 -10.89 -15.29
CA VAL A 18 -7.64 -9.88 -14.59
C VAL A 18 -6.15 -10.10 -14.87
N VAL A 19 -5.66 -11.33 -14.83
CA VAL A 19 -4.26 -11.65 -15.16
C VAL A 19 -3.94 -11.26 -16.60
N ASP A 20 -4.81 -11.58 -17.55
CA ASP A 20 -4.63 -11.24 -18.97
C ASP A 20 -4.62 -9.72 -19.17
N LEU A 21 -5.51 -8.98 -18.47
CA LEU A 21 -5.54 -7.53 -18.52
C LEU A 21 -4.19 -6.93 -18.10
N PHE A 22 -3.65 -7.34 -16.95
CA PHE A 22 -2.36 -6.84 -16.46
C PHE A 22 -1.17 -7.31 -17.30
N THR A 23 -1.22 -8.51 -17.85
CA THR A 23 -0.15 -9.05 -18.72
C THR A 23 -0.05 -8.27 -20.02
N ASN A 24 -1.18 -7.81 -20.55
CA ASN A 24 -1.23 -7.04 -21.79
C ASN A 24 -0.96 -5.54 -21.62
N MET A 25 -0.86 -5.05 -20.37
CA MET A 25 -0.44 -3.68 -20.11
C MET A 25 1.09 -3.57 -20.24
N ASP A 26 1.56 -2.59 -21.00
CA ASP A 26 2.98 -2.26 -21.04
C ASP A 26 3.39 -1.59 -19.70
N MET A 27 3.85 -2.43 -18.80
CA MET A 27 4.37 -2.02 -17.50
C MET A 27 5.88 -1.74 -17.54
N GLY A 28 6.38 -1.24 -18.66
CA GLY A 28 7.80 -0.97 -18.85
C GLY A 28 8.46 -0.26 -17.65
N ASN A 29 9.77 -0.39 -17.52
CA ASN A 29 10.56 0.08 -16.37
C ASN A 29 10.69 1.62 -16.26
N THR A 30 9.77 2.39 -16.84
CA THR A 30 9.76 3.84 -16.67
C THR A 30 9.24 4.23 -15.29
N LYS A 31 9.70 5.38 -14.77
CA LYS A 31 9.23 5.91 -13.49
C LYS A 31 7.71 6.12 -13.50
N GLU A 32 7.15 6.55 -14.62
CA GLU A 32 5.72 6.79 -14.81
C GLU A 32 4.89 5.49 -14.68
N ASN A 33 5.39 4.38 -15.23
CA ASN A 33 4.68 3.09 -15.15
C ASN A 33 4.72 2.50 -13.73
N LYS A 34 5.80 2.70 -12.98
CA LYS A 34 5.87 2.31 -11.57
C LYS A 34 4.89 3.12 -10.72
N ASP A 35 4.80 4.42 -10.97
CA ASP A 35 3.86 5.29 -10.28
C ASP A 35 2.40 4.92 -10.61
N LEU A 36 2.12 4.57 -11.87
CA LEU A 36 0.80 4.07 -12.29
C LEU A 36 0.42 2.77 -11.59
N LEU A 37 1.35 1.81 -11.47
CA LEU A 37 1.13 0.55 -10.77
C LEU A 37 0.80 0.80 -9.28
N GLY A 38 1.56 1.66 -8.62
CA GLY A 38 1.34 2.06 -7.24
C GLY A 38 -0.04 2.69 -7.04
N LYS A 39 -0.43 3.63 -7.90
CA LYS A 39 -1.75 4.28 -7.89
C LYS A 39 -2.88 3.28 -8.13
N THR A 40 -2.71 2.37 -9.08
CA THR A 40 -3.71 1.31 -9.36
C THR A 40 -3.88 0.40 -8.16
N TYR A 41 -2.78 -0.01 -7.52
CA TYR A 41 -2.83 -0.82 -6.30
C TYR A 41 -3.56 -0.11 -5.17
N GLN A 42 -3.23 1.16 -4.92
CA GLN A 42 -3.90 1.98 -3.89
C GLN A 42 -5.40 2.16 -4.19
N TYR A 43 -5.76 2.35 -5.46
CA TYR A 43 -7.16 2.42 -5.88
C TYR A 43 -7.90 1.12 -5.57
N CYS A 44 -7.36 -0.04 -5.95
CA CYS A 44 -7.96 -1.34 -5.65
C CYS A 44 -8.15 -1.57 -4.14
N ILE A 45 -7.16 -1.20 -3.33
CA ILE A 45 -7.24 -1.31 -1.86
C ILE A 45 -8.34 -0.40 -1.30
N LYS A 46 -8.47 0.80 -1.82
CA LYS A 46 -9.52 1.76 -1.42
C LYS A 46 -10.92 1.22 -1.75
N GLU A 47 -11.11 0.71 -2.97
CA GLU A 47 -12.40 0.12 -3.38
C GLU A 47 -12.73 -1.13 -2.56
N PHE A 48 -11.73 -1.98 -2.30
CA PHE A 48 -11.88 -3.14 -1.43
C PHE A 48 -12.32 -2.73 -0.01
N ALA A 49 -11.66 -1.73 0.59
CA ALA A 49 -12.01 -1.22 1.91
C ALA A 49 -13.44 -0.61 1.94
N ALA A 50 -13.84 0.06 0.88
CA ALA A 50 -15.20 0.60 0.75
C ALA A 50 -16.26 -0.52 0.64
N TYR A 51 -15.96 -1.61 -0.06
CA TYR A 51 -16.84 -2.76 -0.20
C TYR A 51 -17.00 -3.54 1.12
N GLU A 52 -15.91 -3.76 1.85
CA GLU A 52 -15.90 -4.45 3.15
C GLU A 52 -16.57 -3.62 4.28
N GLY A 53 -16.86 -2.35 4.04
CA GLY A 53 -17.55 -1.48 5.00
C GLY A 53 -16.78 -1.31 6.32
N VAL A 54 -17.45 -1.58 7.46
CA VAL A 54 -16.84 -1.41 8.79
C VAL A 54 -15.55 -2.22 8.96
N LYS A 55 -15.49 -3.42 8.39
CA LYS A 55 -14.28 -4.26 8.43
C LYS A 55 -13.14 -3.68 7.57
N GLY A 56 -13.47 -3.01 6.46
CA GLY A 56 -12.49 -2.33 5.63
C GLY A 56 -11.81 -1.15 6.34
N GLY A 57 -12.53 -0.44 7.20
CA GLY A 57 -12.00 0.65 8.01
C GLY A 57 -10.89 0.24 8.99
N GLU A 58 -10.81 -1.04 9.36
CA GLU A 58 -9.71 -1.56 10.19
C GLU A 58 -8.37 -1.62 9.44
N PHE A 59 -8.39 -1.57 8.10
CA PHE A 59 -7.23 -1.77 7.25
C PHE A 59 -6.80 -0.51 6.52
N TYR A 60 -7.75 0.35 6.16
CA TYR A 60 -7.53 1.50 5.31
C TYR A 60 -7.81 2.82 6.03
N MET A 61 -6.81 3.69 6.08
CA MET A 61 -6.95 5.06 6.56
C MET A 61 -7.00 6.01 5.35
N PRO A 62 -7.99 6.92 5.26
CA PRO A 62 -8.08 7.88 4.16
C PRO A 62 -6.80 8.69 3.99
N GLU A 63 -6.38 8.89 2.75
CA GLU A 63 -5.12 9.56 2.40
C GLU A 63 -5.02 10.98 2.98
N SER A 64 -6.13 11.71 3.02
CA SER A 64 -6.18 13.06 3.60
C SER A 64 -5.80 13.09 5.07
N ILE A 65 -6.27 12.10 5.85
CA ILE A 65 -5.93 11.97 7.27
C ILE A 65 -4.45 11.62 7.42
N VAL A 66 -3.97 10.65 6.64
CA VAL A 66 -2.56 10.22 6.67
C VAL A 66 -1.64 11.40 6.33
N LYS A 67 -1.92 12.13 5.26
CA LYS A 67 -1.16 13.33 4.86
C LYS A 67 -1.14 14.39 5.95
N THR A 68 -2.25 14.63 6.62
CA THR A 68 -2.33 15.58 7.73
C THR A 68 -1.44 15.16 8.90
N ILE A 69 -1.51 13.89 9.31
CA ILE A 69 -0.67 13.36 10.39
C ILE A 69 0.82 13.46 10.03
N VAL A 70 1.20 13.05 8.83
CA VAL A 70 2.59 13.09 8.35
C VAL A 70 3.11 14.54 8.27
N ALA A 71 2.28 15.48 7.81
CA ALA A 71 2.64 16.90 7.76
C ALA A 71 2.87 17.50 9.17
N ILE A 72 2.15 17.01 10.20
CA ILE A 72 2.37 17.42 11.59
C ILE A 72 3.66 16.79 12.13
N LEU A 73 3.90 15.51 11.88
CA LEU A 73 5.05 14.77 12.40
C LEU A 73 6.37 15.18 11.73
N LYS A 74 6.32 15.62 10.47
CA LYS A 74 7.48 16.07 9.66
C LYS A 74 8.64 15.08 9.72
N PRO A 75 8.46 13.84 9.21
CA PRO A 75 9.55 12.87 9.17
C PRO A 75 10.72 13.41 8.34
N TYR A 76 11.93 12.98 8.69
CA TYR A 76 13.19 13.45 8.08
C TYR A 76 14.10 12.27 7.73
N ASP A 77 15.13 12.54 6.94
CA ASP A 77 16.09 11.52 6.51
C ASP A 77 16.67 10.73 7.70
N ASN A 78 16.77 9.40 7.52
CA ASN A 78 17.27 8.45 8.51
C ASN A 78 16.46 8.40 9.82
N CYS A 79 15.24 8.96 9.85
CA CYS A 79 14.39 8.82 11.03
C CYS A 79 13.84 7.39 11.17
N ARG A 80 13.44 7.06 12.39
CA ARG A 80 12.72 5.83 12.72
C ARG A 80 11.24 6.14 12.90
N VAL A 81 10.40 5.52 12.10
CA VAL A 81 8.94 5.69 12.16
C VAL A 81 8.32 4.45 12.78
N TYR A 82 7.63 4.63 13.89
CA TYR A 82 6.87 3.57 14.57
C TYR A 82 5.39 3.82 14.49
N ASN A 83 4.64 2.83 14.01
CA ASN A 83 3.18 2.85 14.00
C ASN A 83 2.62 1.50 14.49
N PRO A 84 2.08 1.41 15.72
CA PRO A 84 1.54 0.16 16.25
C PRO A 84 0.27 -0.31 15.54
N CYS A 85 -0.41 0.58 14.80
CA CYS A 85 -1.68 0.32 14.11
C CYS A 85 -1.56 0.61 12.61
N CYS A 86 -0.51 0.12 11.95
CA CYS A 86 -0.13 0.55 10.60
C CYS A 86 -1.15 0.23 9.49
N GLY A 87 -2.18 -0.58 9.74
CA GLY A 87 -3.11 -0.99 8.70
C GLY A 87 -2.38 -1.63 7.51
N LEU A 88 -2.57 -1.08 6.34
CA LEU A 88 -1.89 -1.47 5.10
C LEU A 88 -0.57 -0.72 4.86
N GLY A 89 -0.04 -0.02 5.85
CA GLY A 89 1.24 0.67 5.76
C GLY A 89 1.18 2.06 5.11
N GLY A 90 0.01 2.59 4.83
CA GLY A 90 -0.15 3.87 4.12
C GLY A 90 0.58 5.04 4.79
N MET A 91 0.68 5.06 6.12
CA MET A 91 1.42 6.10 6.83
C MET A 91 2.93 6.03 6.57
N PHE A 92 3.50 4.84 6.39
CA PHE A 92 4.91 4.68 6.05
C PHE A 92 5.20 5.14 4.62
N VAL A 93 4.33 4.78 3.67
CA VAL A 93 4.42 5.25 2.28
C VAL A 93 4.37 6.77 2.22
N GLN A 94 3.38 7.40 2.87
CA GLN A 94 3.25 8.85 2.91
C GLN A 94 4.40 9.55 3.65
N SER A 95 5.01 8.89 4.65
CA SER A 95 6.21 9.43 5.31
C SER A 95 7.41 9.43 4.35
N ALA A 96 7.58 8.38 3.57
CA ALA A 96 8.62 8.30 2.55
C ALA A 96 8.42 9.35 1.46
N ASP A 97 7.18 9.52 0.96
CA ASP A 97 6.81 10.53 -0.02
C ASP A 97 7.02 11.96 0.50
N PHE A 98 6.70 12.20 1.77
CA PHE A 98 6.96 13.50 2.42
C PHE A 98 8.45 13.84 2.44
N ILE A 99 9.30 12.89 2.81
CA ILE A 99 10.76 13.06 2.83
C ILE A 99 11.28 13.37 1.41
N GLU A 100 10.82 12.59 0.40
CA GLU A 100 11.21 12.80 -0.99
C GLU A 100 10.81 14.21 -1.48
N ALA A 101 9.59 14.65 -1.17
CA ALA A 101 9.09 15.98 -1.52
C ALA A 101 9.90 17.12 -0.87
N HIS A 102 10.55 16.85 0.26
CA HIS A 102 11.41 17.80 0.98
C HIS A 102 12.91 17.59 0.71
N ARG A 103 13.26 17.02 -0.45
CA ARG A 103 14.63 16.78 -0.93
C ARG A 103 15.43 15.75 -0.14
N GLY A 104 14.75 14.89 0.61
CA GLY A 104 15.36 13.75 1.28
C GLY A 104 15.35 12.48 0.42
N ASN A 105 15.85 11.39 0.98
CA ASN A 105 15.89 10.10 0.32
C ASN A 105 14.71 9.23 0.80
N ARG A 106 13.79 8.89 -0.11
CA ARG A 106 12.60 8.05 0.18
C ARG A 106 12.93 6.75 0.92
N VAL A 107 14.06 6.13 0.63
CA VAL A 107 14.46 4.84 1.22
C VAL A 107 15.28 4.96 2.49
N SER A 108 15.50 6.17 3.00
CA SER A 108 16.33 6.39 4.19
C SER A 108 15.63 6.08 5.53
N ILE A 109 14.30 5.93 5.52
CA ILE A 109 13.53 5.68 6.76
C ILE A 109 13.58 4.21 7.19
N SER A 110 13.60 4.01 8.51
CA SER A 110 13.40 2.69 9.12
C SER A 110 11.99 2.60 9.71
N VAL A 111 11.20 1.65 9.25
CA VAL A 111 9.79 1.50 9.69
C VAL A 111 9.63 0.33 10.65
N TYR A 112 8.86 0.56 11.71
CA TYR A 112 8.57 -0.42 12.75
C TYR A 112 7.07 -0.49 13.00
N SER A 113 6.55 -1.70 13.02
CA SER A 113 5.14 -1.95 13.32
C SER A 113 4.91 -3.37 13.80
N GLN A 114 3.71 -3.62 14.31
CA GLN A 114 3.24 -4.96 14.62
C GLN A 114 1.81 -5.15 14.13
N LYS A 115 1.47 -6.38 13.76
CA LYS A 115 0.15 -6.76 13.28
C LYS A 115 -0.25 -8.09 13.86
N SER A 116 -1.52 -8.21 14.27
CA SER A 116 -2.12 -9.48 14.69
C SER A 116 -2.50 -10.35 13.48
N ASN A 117 -2.93 -9.74 12.37
CA ASN A 117 -3.35 -10.44 11.15
C ASN A 117 -2.19 -10.57 10.17
N VAL A 118 -1.85 -11.83 9.83
CA VAL A 118 -0.73 -12.16 8.94
C VAL A 118 -0.96 -11.70 7.50
N ASP A 119 -2.20 -11.77 7.00
CA ASP A 119 -2.49 -11.38 5.61
C ASP A 119 -2.45 -9.86 5.46
N THR A 120 -2.96 -9.11 6.43
CA THR A 120 -2.79 -7.65 6.46
C THR A 120 -1.30 -7.25 6.53
N TRP A 121 -0.49 -7.99 7.29
CA TRP A 121 0.96 -7.77 7.35
C TRP A 121 1.64 -7.99 5.99
N LYS A 122 1.26 -9.05 5.26
CA LYS A 122 1.76 -9.30 3.90
C LYS A 122 1.36 -8.18 2.93
N MET A 123 0.10 -7.72 2.99
CA MET A 123 -0.38 -6.61 2.17
C MET A 123 0.34 -5.30 2.49
N ALA A 124 0.60 -5.00 3.77
CA ALA A 124 1.38 -3.83 4.16
C ALA A 124 2.81 -3.88 3.59
N LYS A 125 3.46 -5.05 3.62
CA LYS A 125 4.78 -5.23 2.99
C LYS A 125 4.75 -5.03 1.47
N MET A 126 3.71 -5.50 0.81
CA MET A 126 3.54 -5.26 -0.62
C MET A 126 3.37 -3.78 -0.93
N ASN A 127 2.52 -3.08 -0.17
CA ASN A 127 2.28 -1.66 -0.34
C ASN A 127 3.56 -0.80 -0.16
N MET A 128 4.46 -1.22 0.73
CA MET A 128 5.75 -0.54 0.92
C MET A 128 6.81 -0.90 -0.12
N ALA A 129 6.60 -1.96 -0.91
CA ALA A 129 7.56 -2.41 -1.93
C ALA A 129 7.26 -1.85 -3.33
N ILE A 130 6.07 -1.32 -3.55
CA ILE A 130 5.63 -0.68 -4.78
C ILE A 130 5.95 0.83 -4.72
#